data_3d58c840620758c90046348c254f4abd
#
_entry.id   3d58c840620758c90046348c254f4abd
#
_cell.length_a   1.000
_cell.length_b   1.000
_cell.length_c   1.000
_cell.angle_alpha   90.00
_cell.angle_beta   90.00
_cell.angle_gamma   90.00
#
_symmetry.space_group_name_H-M   'P 1'
#
loop_
_entity.id
_entity.type
_entity.pdbx_description
1 polymer ?
#
loop_
_entity_poly.entity_id
_entity_poly.type
_entity_poly.pdbx_seq_one_letter_code
_entity_poly.pdbx_strand_id
1 'polypeptide(L)'
;MGVHTFVICAYQKSPYLLSCIRSLKSQTENTEIICTTSTPSAWLTEIMEKQGIPLYVREGESDIQADWNFAIEKAEGEFVTIAHQDDMYGKHYVEELKKSYERWPDMTVFMTDAVTIKNGNVQRWSLKELVKKTLRLPLRFHGLADREAVKKSGLLLGNPVMCPSCAYRKNYLPDPIFHSEYRYALDWDCMVDLAKWPGRFVCVEKPLLYYRIHDGAATKVCIENHRRETEERQMFERFWPEPVVEFLMKFYKKASQEW
;
A
#
# COMPACT_ATOMS: atom_id res chain seq x y z
N MET A 1 21.17 -7.66 -9.13
CA MET A 1 20.03 -7.09 -8.39
C MET A 1 18.79 -7.92 -8.69
N GLY A 2 17.98 -8.24 -7.67
CA GLY A 2 16.71 -8.93 -7.86
C GLY A 2 15.65 -7.99 -8.45
N VAL A 3 14.62 -8.56 -9.07
CA VAL A 3 13.52 -7.76 -9.63
C VAL A 3 12.66 -7.13 -8.53
N HIS A 4 12.57 -7.75 -7.35
CA HIS A 4 11.64 -7.34 -6.31
C HIS A 4 12.18 -7.55 -4.89
N THR A 5 11.87 -6.62 -3.99
CA THR A 5 12.09 -6.72 -2.53
C THR A 5 10.79 -6.46 -1.78
N PHE A 6 10.41 -7.36 -0.88
CA PHE A 6 9.47 -7.04 0.19
C PHE A 6 10.20 -6.40 1.37
N VAL A 7 9.73 -5.25 1.82
CA VAL A 7 10.22 -4.62 3.05
C VAL A 7 9.12 -4.66 4.11
N ILE A 8 9.33 -5.46 5.15
CA ILE A 8 8.41 -5.50 6.29
C ILE A 8 8.63 -4.24 7.12
N CYS A 9 7.66 -3.32 7.12
CA CYS A 9 7.68 -2.17 8.03
C CYS A 9 7.11 -2.60 9.38
N ALA A 10 8.01 -2.90 10.33
CA ALA A 10 7.63 -3.33 11.67
C ALA A 10 7.50 -2.13 12.62
N TYR A 11 6.37 -2.06 13.32
CA TYR A 11 6.09 -1.07 14.34
C TYR A 11 5.62 -1.76 15.62
N GLN A 12 6.36 -1.60 16.73
CA GLN A 12 6.08 -2.25 18.01
C GLN A 12 5.91 -3.79 17.88
N LYS A 13 5.11 -4.40 18.74
CA LYS A 13 4.81 -5.84 18.68
C LYS A 13 3.50 -6.08 17.94
N SER A 14 3.56 -6.86 16.87
CA SER A 14 2.37 -7.36 16.20
C SER A 14 2.24 -8.87 16.35
N PRO A 15 1.09 -9.39 16.79
CA PRO A 15 0.84 -10.82 16.85
C PRO A 15 0.77 -11.46 15.45
N TYR A 16 0.70 -10.64 14.41
CA TYR A 16 0.53 -11.08 13.02
C TYR A 16 1.84 -11.20 12.25
N LEU A 17 2.96 -10.67 12.79
CA LEU A 17 4.26 -10.60 12.11
C LEU A 17 4.71 -11.95 11.54
N LEU A 18 4.60 -13.02 12.29
CA LEU A 18 5.00 -14.37 11.83
C LEU A 18 4.10 -14.88 10.69
N SER A 19 2.82 -14.50 10.62
CA SER A 19 1.96 -14.85 9.50
C SER A 19 2.30 -14.04 8.26
N CYS A 20 2.63 -12.76 8.41
CA CYS A 20 3.18 -11.94 7.34
C CYS A 20 4.45 -12.60 6.77
N ILE A 21 5.47 -12.84 7.58
CA ILE A 21 6.73 -13.46 7.16
C ILE A 21 6.51 -14.78 6.41
N ARG A 22 5.66 -15.67 6.93
CA ARG A 22 5.34 -16.94 6.26
C ARG A 22 4.76 -16.73 4.88
N SER A 23 3.86 -15.74 4.71
CA SER A 23 3.25 -15.44 3.43
C SER A 23 4.27 -14.90 2.42
N LEU A 24 5.22 -14.08 2.86
CA LEU A 24 6.29 -13.55 2.02
C LEU A 24 7.27 -14.65 1.58
N LYS A 25 7.63 -15.55 2.49
CA LYS A 25 8.51 -16.71 2.18
C LYS A 25 7.86 -17.76 1.29
N SER A 26 6.53 -17.75 1.15
CA SER A 26 5.79 -18.71 0.31
C SER A 26 5.67 -18.30 -1.15
N GLN A 27 6.31 -17.22 -1.58
CA GLN A 27 6.24 -16.78 -2.96
C GLN A 27 6.78 -17.84 -3.93
N THR A 28 6.13 -17.98 -5.10
CA THR A 28 6.53 -18.92 -6.16
C THR A 28 7.76 -18.44 -6.93
N GLU A 29 8.08 -17.16 -6.82
CA GLU A 29 9.22 -16.52 -7.45
C GLU A 29 10.20 -15.97 -6.41
N ASN A 30 11.49 -15.95 -6.78
CA ASN A 30 12.52 -15.40 -5.90
C ASN A 30 12.30 -13.92 -5.65
N THR A 31 12.35 -13.54 -4.38
CA THR A 31 12.26 -12.17 -3.91
C THR A 31 13.13 -11.99 -2.68
N GLU A 32 13.72 -10.84 -2.54
CA GLU A 32 14.37 -10.44 -1.30
C GLU A 32 13.31 -10.09 -0.25
N ILE A 33 13.60 -10.37 1.01
CA ILE A 33 12.76 -9.98 2.15
C ILE A 33 13.67 -9.35 3.18
N ILE A 34 13.42 -8.09 3.52
CA ILE A 34 14.09 -7.37 4.60
C ILE A 34 13.05 -6.80 5.58
N CYS A 35 13.50 -6.38 6.75
CA CYS A 35 12.66 -5.72 7.74
C CYS A 35 13.25 -4.37 8.10
N THR A 36 12.39 -3.35 8.22
CA THR A 36 12.76 -2.03 8.75
C THR A 36 11.89 -1.69 9.96
N THR A 37 12.44 -0.92 10.90
CA THR A 37 11.69 -0.44 12.06
C THR A 37 12.28 0.86 12.61
N SER A 38 11.43 1.71 13.16
CA SER A 38 11.81 2.84 14.04
C SER A 38 11.53 2.54 15.51
N THR A 39 11.04 1.35 15.84
CA THR A 39 10.74 0.89 17.21
C THR A 39 11.45 -0.43 17.51
N PRO A 40 12.81 -0.43 17.55
CA PRO A 40 13.57 -1.66 17.74
C PRO A 40 13.29 -2.30 19.10
N SER A 41 13.30 -3.62 19.15
CA SER A 41 13.13 -4.38 20.40
C SER A 41 13.85 -5.73 20.31
N ALA A 42 14.28 -6.25 21.45
CA ALA A 42 14.90 -7.57 21.52
C ALA A 42 14.00 -8.68 20.92
N TRP A 43 12.69 -8.56 21.13
CA TRP A 43 11.70 -9.47 20.53
C TRP A 43 11.72 -9.46 19.00
N LEU A 44 11.78 -8.28 18.38
CA LEU A 44 11.83 -8.17 16.93
C LEU A 44 13.15 -8.71 16.38
N THR A 45 14.27 -8.33 17.00
CA THR A 45 15.60 -8.80 16.63
C THR A 45 15.67 -10.32 16.65
N GLU A 46 15.23 -10.96 17.75
CA GLU A 46 15.20 -12.42 17.88
C GLU A 46 14.37 -13.10 16.76
N ILE A 47 13.21 -12.53 16.41
CA ILE A 47 12.39 -13.06 15.33
C ILE A 47 13.12 -12.93 13.98
N MET A 48 13.68 -11.76 13.67
CA MET A 48 14.36 -11.55 12.40
C MET A 48 15.59 -12.46 12.25
N GLU A 49 16.39 -12.62 13.30
CA GLU A 49 17.52 -13.56 13.33
C GLU A 49 17.06 -15.00 13.08
N LYS A 50 16.05 -15.47 13.82
CA LYS A 50 15.47 -16.82 13.63
C LYS A 50 14.90 -17.04 12.23
N GLN A 51 14.42 -15.98 11.61
CA GLN A 51 13.87 -16.04 10.26
C GLN A 51 14.92 -15.80 9.17
N GLY A 52 16.16 -15.41 9.51
CA GLY A 52 17.22 -15.08 8.56
C GLY A 52 16.85 -13.86 7.70
N ILE A 53 16.16 -12.90 8.28
CA ILE A 53 15.72 -11.67 7.60
C ILE A 53 16.58 -10.50 8.10
N PRO A 54 17.29 -9.76 7.22
CA PRO A 54 18.02 -8.56 7.61
C PRO A 54 17.09 -7.53 8.26
N LEU A 55 17.54 -6.97 9.40
CA LEU A 55 16.83 -5.93 10.14
C LEU A 55 17.59 -4.61 10.06
N TYR A 56 16.92 -3.57 9.57
CA TYR A 56 17.45 -2.21 9.54
C TYR A 56 16.65 -1.33 10.49
N VAL A 57 17.36 -0.59 11.34
CA VAL A 57 16.75 0.30 12.31
C VAL A 57 16.88 1.75 11.81
N ARG A 58 15.78 2.46 11.69
CA ARG A 58 15.78 3.89 11.43
C ARG A 58 15.90 4.65 12.74
N GLU A 59 16.79 5.59 12.80
CA GLU A 59 16.94 6.50 13.93
C GLU A 59 15.86 7.59 13.93
N GLY A 60 15.57 8.14 15.09
CA GLY A 60 14.61 9.22 15.30
C GLY A 60 13.20 8.73 15.64
N GLU A 61 12.29 9.68 15.77
CA GLU A 61 10.88 9.40 16.11
C GLU A 61 10.17 8.60 15.03
N SER A 62 9.25 7.74 15.45
CA SER A 62 8.46 6.94 14.51
C SER A 62 7.49 7.82 13.74
N ASP A 63 7.60 7.74 12.42
CA ASP A 63 6.75 8.44 11.47
C ASP A 63 6.52 7.57 10.23
N ILE A 64 5.26 7.37 9.85
CA ILE A 64 4.89 6.45 8.76
C ILE A 64 5.59 6.81 7.44
N GLN A 65 5.62 8.10 7.09
CA GLN A 65 6.23 8.55 5.85
C GLN A 65 7.75 8.32 5.84
N ALA A 66 8.41 8.69 6.94
CA ALA A 66 9.84 8.49 7.09
C ALA A 66 10.21 7.00 7.13
N ASP A 67 9.39 6.17 7.79
CA ASP A 67 9.58 4.72 7.86
C ASP A 67 9.42 4.05 6.48
N TRP A 68 8.43 4.48 5.68
CA TRP A 68 8.23 3.96 4.33
C TRP A 68 9.34 4.39 3.36
N ASN A 69 9.79 5.64 3.41
CA ASN A 69 10.92 6.09 2.60
C ASN A 69 12.22 5.36 2.98
N PHE A 70 12.48 5.16 4.27
CA PHE A 70 13.60 4.36 4.73
C PHE A 70 13.52 2.90 4.26
N ALA A 71 12.32 2.33 4.24
CA ALA A 71 12.10 0.99 3.69
C ALA A 71 12.50 0.90 2.21
N ILE A 72 12.10 1.90 1.41
CA ILE A 72 12.46 1.97 -0.01
C ILE A 72 13.96 2.16 -0.20
N GLU A 73 14.60 3.01 0.61
CA GLU A 73 16.05 3.23 0.57
C GLU A 73 16.83 1.93 0.79
N LYS A 74 16.43 1.10 1.78
CA LYS A 74 17.14 -0.13 2.14
C LYS A 74 16.91 -1.31 1.18
N ALA A 75 15.85 -1.27 0.38
CA ALA A 75 15.56 -2.32 -0.59
C ALA A 75 16.57 -2.33 -1.76
N GLU A 76 16.99 -3.50 -2.21
CA GLU A 76 17.89 -3.65 -3.35
C GLU A 76 17.16 -3.96 -4.67
N GLY A 77 15.94 -4.48 -4.60
CA GLY A 77 15.13 -4.80 -5.78
C GLY A 77 14.75 -3.58 -6.63
N GLU A 78 14.53 -3.80 -7.91
CA GLU A 78 14.03 -2.77 -8.83
C GLU A 78 12.63 -2.29 -8.42
N PHE A 79 11.77 -3.24 -8.02
CA PHE A 79 10.45 -2.99 -7.44
C PHE A 79 10.47 -3.25 -5.93
N VAL A 80 9.83 -2.38 -5.17
CA VAL A 80 9.75 -2.46 -3.71
C VAL A 80 8.30 -2.48 -3.27
N THR A 81 7.92 -3.48 -2.49
CA THR A 81 6.64 -3.54 -1.80
C THR A 81 6.83 -3.29 -0.31
N ILE A 82 6.16 -2.26 0.21
CA ILE A 82 6.08 -1.99 1.64
C ILE A 82 5.06 -2.96 2.24
N ALA A 83 5.56 -4.02 2.84
CA ALA A 83 4.72 -5.03 3.47
C ALA A 83 4.37 -4.60 4.91
N HIS A 84 3.08 -4.34 5.15
CA HIS A 84 2.63 -4.09 6.50
C HIS A 84 2.71 -5.39 7.32
N GLN A 85 3.24 -5.30 8.54
CA GLN A 85 3.50 -6.46 9.41
C GLN A 85 2.25 -7.27 9.77
N ASP A 86 1.06 -6.69 9.55
CA ASP A 86 -0.23 -7.28 9.91
C ASP A 86 -0.92 -8.00 8.74
N ASP A 87 -0.44 -7.78 7.52
CA ASP A 87 -1.03 -8.28 6.29
C ASP A 87 -0.37 -9.60 5.83
N MET A 88 -0.99 -10.26 4.86
CA MET A 88 -0.43 -11.45 4.22
C MET A 88 -0.52 -11.32 2.70
N TYR A 89 0.37 -12.02 2.00
CA TYR A 89 0.46 -11.98 0.54
C TYR A 89 0.15 -13.34 -0.08
N GLY A 90 -0.59 -13.33 -1.18
CA GLY A 90 -0.80 -14.51 -2.01
C GLY A 90 0.53 -14.96 -2.63
N LYS A 91 0.76 -16.27 -2.67
CA LYS A 91 2.04 -16.87 -3.13
C LYS A 91 2.45 -16.51 -4.56
N HIS A 92 1.54 -15.99 -5.36
CA HIS A 92 1.77 -15.57 -6.75
C HIS A 92 1.94 -14.06 -6.94
N TYR A 93 2.11 -13.28 -5.86
CA TYR A 93 2.24 -11.82 -5.95
C TYR A 93 3.45 -11.41 -6.81
N VAL A 94 4.62 -11.96 -6.51
CA VAL A 94 5.87 -11.65 -7.26
C VAL A 94 5.82 -12.20 -8.68
N GLU A 95 5.20 -13.36 -8.89
CA GLU A 95 4.98 -13.94 -10.23
C GLU A 95 4.14 -13.02 -11.11
N GLU A 96 3.04 -12.48 -10.58
CA GLU A 96 2.18 -11.55 -11.32
C GLU A 96 2.86 -10.20 -11.58
N LEU A 97 3.67 -9.73 -10.63
CA LEU A 97 4.49 -8.54 -10.83
C LEU A 97 5.47 -8.73 -12.00
N LYS A 98 6.22 -9.84 -12.01
CA LYS A 98 7.18 -10.16 -13.07
C LYS A 98 6.51 -10.29 -14.44
N LYS A 99 5.40 -11.03 -14.54
CA LYS A 99 4.59 -11.15 -15.77
C LYS A 99 4.09 -9.78 -16.27
N SER A 100 3.67 -8.92 -15.33
CA SER A 100 3.21 -7.57 -15.63
C SER A 100 4.35 -6.70 -16.16
N TYR A 101 5.52 -6.79 -15.57
CA TYR A 101 6.71 -6.06 -15.99
C TYR A 101 7.25 -6.52 -17.34
N GLU A 102 7.29 -7.82 -17.58
CA GLU A 102 7.65 -8.37 -18.89
C GLU A 102 6.73 -7.87 -20.02
N ARG A 103 5.44 -7.78 -19.73
CA ARG A 103 4.44 -7.26 -20.67
C ARG A 103 4.47 -5.75 -20.85
N TRP A 104 4.78 -5.02 -19.77
CA TRP A 104 4.77 -3.56 -19.70
C TRP A 104 6.08 -3.05 -19.10
N PRO A 105 7.18 -2.98 -19.86
CA PRO A 105 8.51 -2.58 -19.35
C PRO A 105 8.56 -1.13 -18.82
N ASP A 106 7.59 -0.31 -19.21
CA ASP A 106 7.39 1.07 -18.70
C ASP A 106 6.58 1.12 -17.39
N MET A 107 6.29 -0.04 -16.77
CA MET A 107 5.60 -0.10 -15.49
C MET A 107 6.41 0.57 -14.38
N THR A 108 5.78 1.51 -13.66
CA THR A 108 6.36 2.22 -12.52
C THR A 108 5.68 1.89 -11.21
N VAL A 109 4.38 1.58 -11.25
CA VAL A 109 3.63 1.11 -10.08
C VAL A 109 2.83 -0.13 -10.48
N PHE A 110 3.05 -1.22 -9.76
CA PHE A 110 2.23 -2.42 -9.81
C PHE A 110 1.27 -2.44 -8.62
N MET A 111 0.04 -2.92 -8.80
CA MET A 111 -0.92 -3.07 -7.73
C MET A 111 -1.86 -4.25 -7.96
N THR A 112 -2.38 -4.82 -6.86
CA THR A 112 -3.29 -5.95 -6.90
C THR A 112 -4.62 -5.64 -6.21
N ASP A 113 -5.63 -6.48 -6.45
CA ASP A 113 -6.82 -6.52 -5.59
C ASP A 113 -6.43 -7.04 -4.20
N ALA A 114 -7.27 -6.70 -3.23
CA ALA A 114 -7.12 -7.16 -1.86
C ALA A 114 -8.39 -7.90 -1.38
N VAL A 115 -8.20 -8.74 -0.37
CA VAL A 115 -9.26 -9.36 0.41
C VAL A 115 -9.14 -8.91 1.84
N THR A 116 -10.23 -8.49 2.45
CA THR A 116 -10.23 -8.06 3.85
C THR A 116 -10.37 -9.26 4.79
N ILE A 117 -9.54 -9.30 5.84
CA ILE A 117 -9.68 -10.23 6.97
C ILE A 117 -10.14 -9.44 8.19
N LYS A 118 -11.33 -9.76 8.70
CA LYS A 118 -11.87 -9.16 9.95
C LYS A 118 -12.26 -10.28 10.92
N ASN A 119 -11.76 -10.21 12.15
CA ASN A 119 -12.00 -11.24 13.18
C ASN A 119 -11.65 -12.66 12.71
N GLY A 120 -10.56 -12.83 11.97
CA GLY A 120 -10.10 -14.10 11.42
C GLY A 120 -10.88 -14.62 10.20
N ASN A 121 -11.95 -13.94 9.79
CA ASN A 121 -12.78 -14.34 8.64
C ASN A 121 -12.45 -13.51 7.39
N VAL A 122 -12.36 -14.18 6.25
CA VAL A 122 -12.13 -13.56 4.96
C VAL A 122 -13.45 -12.97 4.44
N GLN A 123 -13.48 -11.66 4.25
CA GLN A 123 -14.60 -10.94 3.66
C GLN A 123 -14.31 -10.68 2.18
N ARG A 124 -14.95 -11.46 1.30
CA ARG A 124 -14.76 -11.35 -0.16
C ARG A 124 -15.66 -10.33 -0.83
N TRP A 125 -16.81 -10.03 -0.21
CA TRP A 125 -17.86 -9.20 -0.79
C TRP A 125 -18.31 -8.15 0.21
N SER A 126 -18.03 -6.90 -0.07
CA SER A 126 -18.62 -5.75 0.61
C SER A 126 -18.92 -4.67 -0.42
N LEU A 127 -19.86 -3.78 -0.10
CA LEU A 127 -20.13 -2.61 -0.95
C LEU A 127 -18.86 -1.76 -1.15
N LYS A 128 -18.04 -1.63 -0.12
CA LYS A 128 -16.73 -0.95 -0.17
C LYS A 128 -15.80 -1.56 -1.22
N GLU A 129 -15.67 -2.88 -1.23
CA GLU A 129 -14.81 -3.57 -2.20
C GLU A 129 -15.33 -3.41 -3.63
N LEU A 130 -16.65 -3.43 -3.81
CA LEU A 130 -17.26 -3.18 -5.12
C LEU A 130 -16.98 -1.75 -5.61
N VAL A 131 -17.12 -0.75 -4.73
CA VAL A 131 -16.80 0.66 -5.04
C VAL A 131 -15.33 0.80 -5.41
N LYS A 132 -14.41 0.26 -4.60
CA LYS A 132 -12.96 0.28 -4.90
C LYS A 132 -12.65 -0.38 -6.24
N LYS A 133 -13.25 -1.53 -6.54
CA LYS A 133 -13.10 -2.22 -7.83
C LYS A 133 -13.56 -1.35 -8.99
N THR A 134 -14.71 -0.67 -8.84
CA THR A 134 -15.24 0.23 -9.86
C THR A 134 -14.32 1.42 -10.08
N LEU A 135 -13.80 2.03 -9.03
CA LEU A 135 -12.86 3.15 -9.12
C LEU A 135 -11.52 2.74 -9.77
N ARG A 136 -11.08 1.48 -9.63
CA ARG A 136 -9.88 0.97 -10.30
C ARG A 136 -10.08 0.57 -11.75
N LEU A 137 -11.32 0.51 -12.25
CA LEU A 137 -11.57 0.10 -13.65
C LEU A 137 -10.70 0.84 -14.68
N PRO A 138 -10.49 2.18 -14.62
CA PRO A 138 -9.62 2.85 -15.58
C PRO A 138 -8.18 2.32 -15.58
N LEU A 139 -7.64 1.96 -14.41
CA LEU A 139 -6.28 1.45 -14.25
C LEU A 139 -6.09 0.02 -14.82
N ARG A 140 -7.19 -0.68 -15.13
CA ARG A 140 -7.18 -2.02 -15.75
C ARG A 140 -7.06 -1.95 -17.27
N PHE A 141 -7.34 -0.80 -17.86
CA PHE A 141 -7.06 -0.56 -19.29
C PHE A 141 -5.57 -0.26 -19.48
N HIS A 142 -4.74 -1.29 -19.26
CA HIS A 142 -3.28 -1.17 -19.22
C HIS A 142 -2.70 -0.44 -20.43
N GLY A 143 -3.28 -0.57 -21.63
CA GLY A 143 -2.86 0.15 -22.83
C GLY A 143 -2.94 1.68 -22.75
N LEU A 144 -3.70 2.22 -21.78
CA LEU A 144 -3.88 3.66 -21.55
C LEU A 144 -3.37 4.11 -20.18
N ALA A 145 -2.94 3.19 -19.32
CA ALA A 145 -2.57 3.46 -17.93
C ALA A 145 -1.17 4.11 -17.77
N ASP A 146 -0.52 4.49 -18.84
CA ASP A 146 0.63 5.38 -18.92
C ASP A 146 0.21 6.86 -18.93
N ARG A 147 -1.04 7.16 -19.30
CA ARG A 147 -1.57 8.53 -19.37
C ARG A 147 -1.95 9.05 -18.00
N GLU A 148 -1.48 10.26 -17.67
CA GLU A 148 -1.78 10.92 -16.39
C GLU A 148 -3.28 10.95 -16.09
N ALA A 149 -4.12 11.34 -17.06
CA ALA A 149 -5.57 11.42 -16.89
C ALA A 149 -6.20 10.07 -16.50
N VAL A 150 -5.71 8.95 -17.07
CA VAL A 150 -6.17 7.60 -16.73
C VAL A 150 -5.71 7.21 -15.33
N LYS A 151 -4.45 7.46 -14.99
CA LYS A 151 -3.91 7.20 -13.64
C LYS A 151 -4.67 7.97 -12.57
N LYS A 152 -4.97 9.25 -12.81
CA LYS A 152 -5.72 10.11 -11.88
C LYS A 152 -7.20 9.77 -11.79
N SER A 153 -7.84 9.34 -12.87
CA SER A 153 -9.31 9.18 -12.91
C SER A 153 -9.84 8.25 -11.81
N GLY A 154 -9.11 7.19 -11.46
CA GLY A 154 -9.47 6.31 -10.36
C GLY A 154 -9.31 6.93 -8.97
N LEU A 155 -8.51 7.99 -8.85
CA LEU A 155 -8.14 8.63 -7.59
C LEU A 155 -8.99 9.87 -7.27
N LEU A 156 -9.77 10.38 -8.24
CA LEU A 156 -10.56 11.61 -8.05
C LEU A 156 -11.76 11.44 -7.11
N LEU A 157 -12.27 10.24 -6.99
CA LEU A 157 -13.45 9.92 -6.17
C LEU A 157 -13.09 9.13 -4.90
N GLY A 158 -11.81 9.09 -4.55
CA GLY A 158 -11.28 8.43 -3.37
C GLY A 158 -10.03 7.61 -3.63
N ASN A 159 -9.48 6.99 -2.58
CA ASN A 159 -8.35 6.07 -2.72
C ASN A 159 -8.82 4.61 -2.88
N PRO A 160 -8.89 4.07 -4.11
CA PRO A 160 -9.24 2.68 -4.32
C PRO A 160 -8.04 1.74 -4.17
N VAL A 161 -6.83 2.29 -4.05
CA VAL A 161 -5.57 1.55 -3.99
C VAL A 161 -5.23 1.25 -2.54
N MET A 162 -4.84 0.02 -2.27
CA MET A 162 -4.35 -0.38 -0.94
C MET A 162 -2.83 -0.26 -0.95
N CYS A 163 -2.26 0.63 -0.14
CA CYS A 163 -0.81 0.86 -0.10
C CYS A 163 0.01 -0.44 -0.06
N PRO A 164 -0.26 -1.40 0.85
CA PRO A 164 0.51 -2.64 0.89
C PRO A 164 0.30 -3.57 -0.32
N SER A 165 -0.66 -3.27 -1.22
CA SER A 165 -0.81 -4.02 -2.47
C SER A 165 0.11 -3.53 -3.58
N CYS A 166 0.80 -2.41 -3.37
CA CYS A 166 1.62 -1.76 -4.37
C CYS A 166 3.08 -2.21 -4.35
N ALA A 167 3.68 -2.31 -5.54
CA ALA A 167 5.12 -2.32 -5.71
C ALA A 167 5.54 -1.10 -6.53
N TYR A 168 6.54 -0.39 -6.04
CA TYR A 168 7.06 0.86 -6.60
C TYR A 168 8.40 0.61 -7.28
N ARG A 169 8.56 1.04 -8.54
CA ARG A 169 9.84 0.97 -9.27
C ARG A 169 10.74 2.13 -8.83
N LYS A 170 11.50 1.93 -7.74
CA LYS A 170 12.15 3.00 -7.00
C LYS A 170 13.06 3.91 -7.82
N ASN A 171 13.80 3.38 -8.80
CA ASN A 171 14.75 4.15 -9.60
C ASN A 171 14.11 4.97 -10.73
N TYR A 172 12.78 4.84 -10.93
CA TYR A 172 12.01 5.54 -11.96
C TYR A 172 10.96 6.49 -11.37
N LEU A 173 10.90 6.58 -10.07
CA LEU A 173 9.98 7.43 -9.31
C LEU A 173 10.77 8.50 -8.55
N PRO A 174 10.13 9.57 -8.04
CA PRO A 174 10.81 10.57 -7.24
C PRO A 174 11.44 9.97 -5.99
N ASP A 175 12.52 10.59 -5.51
CA ASP A 175 13.15 10.24 -4.24
C ASP A 175 13.15 11.48 -3.34
N PRO A 176 12.46 11.46 -2.18
CA PRO A 176 11.66 10.34 -1.65
C PRO A 176 10.35 10.13 -2.43
N ILE A 177 9.85 8.87 -2.46
CA ILE A 177 8.56 8.52 -3.08
C ILE A 177 7.40 9.12 -2.28
N PHE A 178 7.46 9.02 -0.96
CA PHE A 178 6.43 9.56 -0.08
C PHE A 178 6.86 10.93 0.44
N HIS A 179 6.14 11.97 0.04
CA HIS A 179 6.31 13.33 0.53
C HIS A 179 4.93 13.99 0.59
N SER A 180 4.31 13.94 1.74
CA SER A 180 2.94 14.41 1.95
C SER A 180 2.84 15.17 3.26
N GLU A 181 1.96 16.15 3.32
CA GLU A 181 1.58 16.81 4.58
C GLU A 181 0.54 16.00 5.36
N TYR A 182 -0.07 15.00 4.70
CA TYR A 182 -1.06 14.12 5.30
C TYR A 182 -0.41 12.95 6.05
N ARG A 183 -1.12 12.44 7.04
CA ARG A 183 -0.72 11.25 7.78
C ARG A 183 -1.63 10.05 7.51
N TYR A 184 -2.93 10.31 7.32
CA TYR A 184 -3.90 9.28 6.94
C TYR A 184 -3.98 9.11 5.43
N ALA A 185 -4.13 10.22 4.69
CA ALA A 185 -4.25 10.22 3.23
C ALA A 185 -2.90 10.21 2.50
N LEU A 186 -1.81 9.92 3.20
CA LEU A 186 -0.44 9.87 2.72
C LEU A 186 -0.27 9.04 1.44
N ASP A 187 -0.84 7.84 1.42
CA ASP A 187 -0.78 6.92 0.29
C ASP A 187 -1.61 7.42 -0.90
N TRP A 188 -2.77 8.04 -0.63
CA TRP A 188 -3.60 8.64 -1.66
C TRP A 188 -2.91 9.83 -2.32
N ASP A 189 -2.37 10.74 -1.53
CA ASP A 189 -1.61 11.90 -2.01
C ASP A 189 -0.41 11.47 -2.84
N CYS A 190 0.37 10.51 -2.34
CA CYS A 190 1.48 9.91 -3.06
C CYS A 190 1.03 9.37 -4.43
N MET A 191 -0.05 8.59 -4.51
CA MET A 191 -0.54 8.04 -5.77
C MET A 191 -0.99 9.12 -6.75
N VAL A 192 -1.59 10.22 -6.27
CA VAL A 192 -1.97 11.38 -7.11
C VAL A 192 -0.73 12.05 -7.70
N ASP A 193 0.32 12.20 -6.92
CA ASP A 193 1.56 12.79 -7.40
C ASP A 193 2.31 11.85 -8.36
N LEU A 194 2.43 10.57 -8.03
CA LEU A 194 3.02 9.57 -8.92
C LEU A 194 2.27 9.44 -10.26
N ALA A 195 0.96 9.75 -10.28
CA ALA A 195 0.20 9.75 -11.53
C ALA A 195 0.70 10.79 -12.56
N LYS A 196 1.38 11.85 -12.11
CA LYS A 196 1.99 12.87 -12.97
C LYS A 196 3.30 12.39 -13.61
N TRP A 197 3.96 11.39 -13.02
CA TRP A 197 5.24 10.89 -13.49
C TRP A 197 5.09 10.00 -14.73
N PRO A 198 6.09 9.99 -15.62
CA PRO A 198 6.11 9.06 -16.75
C PRO A 198 6.03 7.61 -16.30
N GLY A 199 5.52 6.76 -17.18
CA GLY A 199 5.38 5.33 -16.93
C GLY A 199 3.99 4.90 -16.54
N ARG A 200 3.81 3.60 -16.41
CA ARG A 200 2.51 2.94 -16.37
C ARG A 200 2.15 2.45 -14.97
N PHE A 201 0.89 2.65 -14.58
CA PHE A 201 0.28 1.94 -13.46
C PHE A 201 -0.34 0.63 -13.97
N VAL A 202 0.03 -0.48 -13.37
CA VAL A 202 -0.52 -1.80 -13.74
C VAL A 202 -1.32 -2.36 -12.58
N CYS A 203 -2.64 -2.48 -12.77
CA CYS A 203 -3.56 -3.02 -11.77
C CYS A 203 -4.05 -4.39 -12.20
N VAL A 204 -3.70 -5.46 -11.47
CA VAL A 204 -4.20 -6.81 -11.72
C VAL A 204 -5.39 -7.14 -10.84
N GLU A 205 -6.39 -7.84 -11.42
CA GLU A 205 -7.64 -8.19 -10.73
C GLU A 205 -7.53 -9.39 -9.77
N LYS A 206 -6.31 -9.83 -9.48
CA LYS A 206 -6.07 -10.94 -8.58
C LYS A 206 -5.98 -10.45 -7.15
N PRO A 207 -6.76 -11.01 -6.20
CA PRO A 207 -6.68 -10.65 -4.79
C PRO A 207 -5.44 -11.30 -4.17
N LEU A 208 -4.30 -10.61 -4.29
CA LEU A 208 -3.00 -11.10 -3.82
C LEU A 208 -2.53 -10.42 -2.53
N LEU A 209 -3.34 -9.51 -1.98
CA LEU A 209 -3.18 -8.96 -0.65
C LEU A 209 -4.34 -9.42 0.24
N TYR A 210 -4.04 -9.91 1.43
CA TYR A 210 -4.98 -10.21 2.51
C TYR A 210 -4.80 -9.15 3.59
N TYR A 211 -5.59 -8.09 3.47
CA TYR A 211 -5.56 -6.92 4.36
C TYR A 211 -6.30 -7.19 5.67
N ARG A 212 -5.63 -7.02 6.79
CA ARG A 212 -6.19 -7.30 8.12
C ARG A 212 -6.73 -6.05 8.79
N ILE A 213 -7.98 -6.16 9.27
CA ILE A 213 -8.60 -5.15 10.14
C ILE A 213 -8.54 -5.64 11.58
N HIS A 214 -7.92 -4.85 12.46
CA HIS A 214 -7.80 -5.13 13.89
C HIS A 214 -7.71 -3.81 14.69
N ASP A 215 -7.92 -3.90 16.01
CA ASP A 215 -8.00 -2.73 16.88
C ASP A 215 -6.72 -1.90 17.00
N GLY A 216 -5.56 -2.50 16.79
CA GLY A 216 -4.26 -1.83 16.82
C GLY A 216 -3.82 -1.22 15.48
N ALA A 217 -4.67 -1.24 14.44
CA ALA A 217 -4.32 -0.68 13.15
C ALA A 217 -4.22 0.85 13.18
N ALA A 218 -3.20 1.42 12.52
CA ALA A 218 -3.00 2.87 12.41
C ALA A 218 -4.24 3.61 11.87
N THR A 219 -4.97 2.99 10.95
CA THR A 219 -6.23 3.52 10.42
C THR A 219 -7.27 3.77 11.50
N LYS A 220 -7.37 2.89 12.53
CA LYS A 220 -8.34 3.05 13.61
C LYS A 220 -8.04 4.29 14.45
N VAL A 221 -6.77 4.52 14.78
CA VAL A 221 -6.34 5.73 15.50
C VAL A 221 -6.70 7.01 14.72
N CYS A 222 -6.52 6.99 13.40
CA CYS A 222 -6.87 8.13 12.54
C CYS A 222 -8.39 8.37 12.44
N ILE A 223 -9.21 7.34 12.60
CA ILE A 223 -10.67 7.47 12.68
C ILE A 223 -11.07 8.10 14.01
N GLU A 224 -10.53 7.60 15.13
CA GLU A 224 -10.87 8.05 16.48
C GLU A 224 -10.52 9.52 16.74
N ASN A 225 -9.44 10.03 16.14
CA ASN A 225 -9.02 11.43 16.25
C ASN A 225 -9.56 12.35 15.13
N HIS A 226 -10.55 11.92 14.35
CA HIS A 226 -11.16 12.64 13.22
C HIS A 226 -10.20 13.05 12.09
N ARG A 227 -8.94 12.64 12.12
CA ARG A 227 -7.95 12.98 11.12
C ARG A 227 -8.36 12.47 9.74
N ARG A 228 -8.86 11.25 9.68
CA ARG A 228 -9.36 10.65 8.44
C ARG A 228 -10.35 11.54 7.72
N GLU A 229 -11.40 12.01 8.41
CA GLU A 229 -12.44 12.84 7.81
C GLU A 229 -11.87 14.17 7.29
N THR A 230 -10.98 14.79 8.07
CA THR A 230 -10.34 16.06 7.70
C THR A 230 -9.47 15.90 6.45
N GLU A 231 -8.60 14.90 6.41
CA GLU A 231 -7.64 14.71 5.32
C GLU A 231 -8.34 14.20 4.05
N GLU A 232 -9.36 13.32 4.15
CA GLU A 232 -10.19 12.91 3.01
C GLU A 232 -10.91 14.11 2.39
N ARG A 233 -11.45 15.03 3.21
CA ARG A 233 -12.06 16.27 2.72
C ARG A 233 -11.04 17.14 1.98
N GLN A 234 -9.88 17.39 2.56
CA GLN A 234 -8.81 18.19 1.95
C GLN A 234 -8.36 17.58 0.62
N MET A 235 -8.26 16.24 0.52
CA MET A 235 -7.96 15.58 -0.74
C MET A 235 -9.03 15.79 -1.80
N PHE A 236 -10.32 15.76 -1.45
CA PHE A 236 -11.40 16.05 -2.39
C PHE A 236 -11.42 17.51 -2.85
N GLU A 237 -11.14 18.46 -1.95
CA GLU A 237 -11.06 19.90 -2.25
C GLU A 237 -9.98 20.23 -3.30
N ARG A 238 -8.97 19.37 -3.48
CA ARG A 238 -7.98 19.51 -4.57
C ARG A 238 -8.58 19.28 -5.96
N PHE A 239 -9.69 18.59 -6.07
CA PHE A 239 -10.25 18.13 -7.34
C PHE A 239 -11.64 18.68 -7.61
N TRP A 240 -12.40 18.99 -6.58
CA TRP A 240 -13.83 19.25 -6.69
C TRP A 240 -14.26 20.51 -5.97
N PRO A 241 -15.27 21.25 -6.53
CA PRO A 241 -15.89 22.36 -5.83
C PRO A 241 -16.72 21.87 -4.63
N GLU A 242 -16.91 22.76 -3.65
CA GLU A 242 -17.54 22.48 -2.36
C GLU A 242 -18.83 21.63 -2.41
N PRO A 243 -19.81 21.88 -3.32
CA PRO A 243 -21.03 21.07 -3.35
C PRO A 243 -20.76 19.58 -3.67
N VAL A 244 -19.73 19.29 -4.49
CA VAL A 244 -19.32 17.93 -4.83
C VAL A 244 -18.58 17.30 -3.67
N VAL A 245 -17.71 18.05 -2.99
CA VAL A 245 -17.01 17.59 -1.78
C VAL A 245 -18.01 17.18 -0.71
N GLU A 246 -19.00 18.01 -0.41
CA GLU A 246 -20.06 17.71 0.56
C GLU A 246 -20.83 16.41 0.21
N PHE A 247 -21.12 16.22 -1.08
CA PHE A 247 -21.77 15.00 -1.54
C PHE A 247 -20.90 13.77 -1.32
N LEU A 248 -19.61 13.83 -1.72
CA LEU A 248 -18.68 12.72 -1.55
C LEU A 248 -18.45 12.39 -0.07
N MET A 249 -18.28 13.39 0.78
CA MET A 249 -18.08 13.20 2.21
C MET A 249 -19.25 12.49 2.91
N LYS A 250 -20.51 12.68 2.45
CA LYS A 250 -21.66 11.92 2.96
C LYS A 250 -21.52 10.40 2.77
N PHE A 251 -20.98 9.97 1.62
CA PHE A 251 -20.70 8.56 1.36
C PHE A 251 -19.54 8.04 2.21
N TYR A 252 -18.49 8.84 2.34
CA TYR A 252 -17.31 8.47 3.13
C TYR A 252 -17.60 8.36 4.63
N LYS A 253 -18.42 9.24 5.19
CA LYS A 253 -18.88 9.15 6.59
C LYS A 253 -19.63 7.84 6.85
N LYS A 254 -20.53 7.44 5.95
CA LYS A 254 -21.24 6.17 6.08
C LYS A 254 -20.29 4.97 6.00
N ALA A 255 -19.30 5.02 5.12
CA ALA A 255 -18.31 3.96 4.98
C ALA A 255 -17.33 3.87 6.16
N SER A 256 -17.05 4.94 6.91
CA SER A 256 -16.18 4.88 8.09
C SER A 256 -16.85 4.25 9.31
N GLN A 257 -18.18 4.24 9.38
CA GLN A 257 -18.94 3.58 10.48
C GLN A 257 -18.92 2.05 10.41
N GLU A 258 -18.43 1.47 9.33
CA GLU A 258 -18.33 0.01 9.15
C GLU A 258 -16.97 -0.59 9.59
N TRP A 259 -16.11 0.22 10.26
CA TRP A 259 -14.79 -0.21 10.78
C TRP A 259 -14.86 -0.79 12.19
#